data_1df2725bd928828f768a64a720c0ff04
#
_entry.id   1df2725bd928828f768a64a720c0ff04
#
_cell.length_a   1.000
_cell.length_b   1.000
_cell.length_c   1.000
_cell.angle_alpha   90.00
_cell.angle_beta   90.00
_cell.angle_gamma   90.00
#
_symmetry.space_group_name_H-M   'P 1'
#
loop_
_entity.id
_entity.type
_entity.pdbx_description
1 polymer ?
#
loop_
_entity_poly.entity_id
_entity_poly.type
_entity_poly.pdbx_seq_one_letter_code
_entity_poly.pdbx_strand_id
1 'polypeptide(L)' 'MSQLKVNLIKCLSDNYSYIIFNPNSKKAIIVDPAEAKPLVDEVNKLNLNLEYILITHHH' A
#
# COMPACT_ATOMS: atom_id res chain seq x y z
N MET A 1 -5.25 -15.16 -15.42
CA MET A 1 -4.06 -14.39 -15.10
C MET A 1 -4.39 -13.31 -14.10
N SER A 2 -3.62 -13.23 -13.06
CA SER A 2 -3.84 -12.17 -12.08
C SER A 2 -3.22 -10.88 -12.56
N GLN A 3 -3.91 -9.78 -12.33
CA GLN A 3 -3.41 -8.46 -12.65
C GLN A 3 -3.21 -7.70 -11.35
N LEU A 4 -2.04 -7.12 -11.19
CA LEU A 4 -1.76 -6.30 -10.02
C LEU A 4 -2.18 -4.87 -10.30
N LYS A 5 -2.70 -4.24 -9.27
CA LYS A 5 -3.06 -2.83 -9.31
C LYS A 5 -2.18 -2.07 -8.34
N VAL A 6 -1.92 -0.81 -8.68
CA VAL A 6 -1.11 0.06 -7.85
C VAL A 6 -1.91 1.29 -7.48
N ASN A 7 -2.06 1.52 -6.18
CA ASN A 7 -2.67 2.76 -5.69
C ASN A 7 -1.59 3.63 -5.09
N LEU A 8 -1.56 4.87 -5.52
CA LEU A 8 -0.64 5.87 -5.00
C LEU A 8 -1.32 6.61 -3.86
N ILE A 9 -0.70 6.59 -2.70
CA ILE A 9 -1.25 7.24 -1.51
C ILE A 9 -0.38 8.43 -1.15
N LYS A 10 -0.96 9.61 -1.21
CA LYS A 10 -0.24 10.82 -0.82
C LYS A 10 -0.23 10.94 0.69
N CYS A 11 0.95 11.10 1.24
CA CYS A 11 1.15 11.32 2.66
C CYS A 11 1.55 12.75 2.92
N LEU A 12 1.69 13.10 4.17
CA LEU A 12 2.11 14.46 4.54
C LEU A 12 3.51 14.74 4.01
N SER A 13 3.81 16.02 3.85
CA SER A 13 5.14 16.47 3.40
C SER A 13 5.49 16.00 2.00
N ASP A 14 4.47 15.86 1.15
CA ASP A 14 4.64 15.50 -0.26
C ASP A 14 5.30 14.15 -0.47
N ASN A 15 5.21 13.27 0.50
CA ASN A 15 5.67 11.90 0.35
C ASN A 15 4.56 11.03 -0.22
N TYR A 16 4.96 10.03 -0.99
CA TYR A 16 4.01 9.08 -1.56
C TYR A 16 4.38 7.68 -1.14
N SER A 17 3.35 6.90 -0.89
CA SER A 17 3.50 5.48 -0.65
C SER A 17 2.66 4.73 -1.66
N TYR A 18 2.97 3.47 -1.88
CA TYR A 18 2.29 2.68 -2.87
C TYR A 18 1.67 1.46 -2.22
N ILE A 19 0.47 1.14 -2.66
CA ILE A 19 -0.16 -0.14 -2.31
C ILE A 19 -0.28 -0.92 -3.61
N ILE A 20 0.39 -2.07 -3.67
CA ILE A 20 0.31 -2.97 -4.81
C ILE A 20 -0.54 -4.15 -4.37
N PHE A 21 -1.61 -4.43 -5.09
CA PHE A 21 -2.52 -5.47 -4.66
C PHE A 21 -3.10 -6.23 -5.83
N ASN A 22 -3.53 -7.44 -5.53
CA ASN A 22 -4.25 -8.28 -6.48
C ASN A 22 -5.74 -8.15 -6.17
N PRO A 23 -6.55 -7.62 -7.08
CA PRO A 23 -7.97 -7.41 -6.80
C PRO A 23 -8.76 -8.70 -6.63
N ASN A 24 -8.23 -9.81 -7.13
CA ASN A 24 -8.92 -11.10 -6.98
C ASN A 24 -8.63 -11.77 -5.65
N SER A 25 -7.36 -11.87 -5.28
CA SER A 25 -6.97 -12.52 -4.03
C SER A 25 -7.01 -11.57 -2.84
N LYS A 26 -7.04 -10.26 -3.09
CA LYS A 26 -7.02 -9.23 -2.07
C LYS A 26 -5.72 -9.17 -1.28
N LYS A 27 -4.66 -9.76 -1.79
CA LYS A 27 -3.36 -9.68 -1.15
C LYS A 27 -2.68 -8.38 -1.56
N ALA A 28 -2.04 -7.73 -0.60
CA ALA A 28 -1.47 -6.40 -0.82
C ALA A 28 -0.08 -6.28 -0.22
N ILE A 29 0.70 -5.41 -0.83
CA ILE A 29 2.05 -5.05 -0.37
C ILE A 29 2.09 -3.53 -0.30
N ILE A 30 2.61 -3.00 0.79
CA ILE A 30 2.83 -1.56 0.95
C ILE A 30 4.30 -1.26 0.70
N VAL A 31 4.55 -0.24 -0.10
CA VAL A 31 5.92 0.19 -0.42
C VAL A 31 6.15 1.58 0.16
N ASP A 32 7.20 1.72 0.95
CA ASP A 32 7.65 2.97 1.54
C ASP A 32 6.58 3.70 2.34
N PRO A 33 6.06 3.10 3.41
CA PRO A 33 5.02 3.76 4.20
C PRO A 33 5.60 4.93 5.00
N ALA A 34 5.37 6.15 4.50
CA ALA A 34 5.79 7.35 5.22
C ALA A 34 4.91 7.57 6.45
N GLU A 35 3.63 7.18 6.34
CA GLU A 35 2.68 7.27 7.44
C GLU A 35 1.77 6.06 7.40
N ALA A 36 1.50 5.51 8.57
CA ALA A 36 0.71 4.28 8.65
C ALA A 36 -0.78 4.52 8.44
N LYS A 37 -1.30 5.61 9.00
CA LYS A 37 -2.75 5.79 9.05
C LYS A 37 -3.42 5.84 7.68
N PRO A 38 -2.97 6.67 6.72
CA PRO A 38 -3.64 6.71 5.43
C PRO A 38 -3.56 5.37 4.69
N LEU A 39 -2.48 4.62 4.90
CA LEU A 39 -2.32 3.32 4.27
C LEU A 39 -3.24 2.28 4.88
N VAL A 40 -3.35 2.28 6.21
CA VAL A 40 -4.26 1.37 6.91
C VAL A 40 -5.70 1.66 6.51
N ASP A 41 -6.05 2.94 6.42
CA ASP A 41 -7.39 3.34 6.02
C ASP A 41 -7.72 2.81 4.62
N GLU A 42 -6.77 2.92 3.69
CA GLU A 42 -6.99 2.45 2.33
C GLU A 42 -7.08 0.93 2.28
N VAL A 43 -6.22 0.23 3.00
CA VAL A 43 -6.25 -1.22 3.07
C VAL A 43 -7.61 -1.70 3.60
N ASN A 44 -8.11 -1.05 4.63
CA ASN A 44 -9.41 -1.40 5.20
C ASN A 44 -10.55 -1.06 4.26
N LYS A 45 -10.48 0.09 3.60
CA LYS A 45 -11.50 0.51 2.65
C LYS A 45 -11.66 -0.48 1.50
N LEU A 46 -10.56 -1.03 1.04
CA LEU A 46 -10.55 -1.95 -0.09
C LEU A 46 -10.63 -3.42 0.36
N ASN A 47 -10.70 -3.67 1.65
CA ASN A 47 -10.76 -5.02 2.21
C ASN A 47 -9.58 -5.87 1.76
N LEU A 48 -8.38 -5.28 1.81
CA LEU A 48 -7.18 -5.98 1.40
C LEU A 48 -6.54 -6.71 2.57
N ASN A 49 -5.80 -7.77 2.26
CA ASN A 49 -4.97 -8.48 3.22
C ASN A 49 -3.53 -8.07 3.02
N LEU A 50 -3.00 -7.33 3.99
CA LEU A 50 -1.64 -6.86 3.91
C LEU A 50 -0.68 -8.01 4.18
N GLU A 51 0.20 -8.30 3.23
CA GLU A 51 1.15 -9.40 3.35
C GLU A 51 2.54 -8.93 3.69
N TYR A 52 3.00 -7.84 3.05
CA TYR A 52 4.35 -7.38 3.23
C TYR A 52 4.41 -5.86 3.23
N ILE A 53 5.41 -5.34 3.90
CA ILE A 53 5.76 -3.93 3.86
C ILE A 53 7.20 -3.84 3.38
N LEU A 54 7.42 -3.14 2.28
CA LEU A 54 8.76 -2.93 1.73
C LEU A 54 9.23 -1.53 2.05
N ILE A 55 10.42 -1.44 2.61
CA ILE A 55 11.02 -0.16 2.93
C ILE A 55 12.28 -0.01 2.10
N THR A 56 12.25 0.95 1.17
CA THR A 56 13.40 1.19 0.31
C THR A 56 14.28 2.30 0.82
N HIS A 57 13.77 3.08 1.78
CA HIS A 57 14.53 4.14 2.43
C HIS A 57 14.73 3.78 3.89
N HIS A 58 15.91 4.03 4.39
CA HIS A 58 16.09 3.94 5.83
C HIS A 58 17.11 4.96 6.27
N HIS A 59 16.96 5.39 7.48
CA HIS A 59 17.77 6.46 8.05
C HIS A 59 18.66 5.95 9.16
#